data_cb31fb4c948e57acf6ffce1d3ff64351
#
_entry.id   cb31fb4c948e57acf6ffce1d3ff64351
#
_cell.length_a   1.000
_cell.length_b   1.000
_cell.length_c   1.000
_cell.angle_alpha   90.00
_cell.angle_beta   90.00
_cell.angle_gamma   90.00
#
_symmetry.space_group_name_H-M   'P 1'
#
loop_
_entity.id
_entity.type
_entity.pdbx_description
1 polymer ?
#
loop_
_entity_poly.entity_id
_entity_poly.type
_entity_poly.pdbx_seq_one_letter_code
_entity_poly.pdbx_strand_id
1 'polypeptide(L)'
;FNTGDELQTWLTQHPEYRNGNVGIDLSKSNLVIVDIDKHKHNGLKSIGAWFKAHDVNPETIQDTYVERTATGGLHAFYLIPNGKDKPKNVINVINGVDVLSDTAITVAPTVIDNEAYRAVTPFETIQQAPEWVYQLANYQASTNTQSNQRTTRYSNIERWLMVKNGFDEGQRNDQAMSLAGYLLTIDVDPQSTLDILEMTNDKSIVPLSHEELHRTYKSAYKREYNKRVRMNQYGR
;
A
#
# COMPACT_ATOMS: atom_id res chain seq x y z
N PHE A 1 13.37 -3.26 -19.16
CA PHE A 1 14.74 -3.70 -19.44
C PHE A 1 15.02 -4.96 -18.65
N ASN A 2 15.71 -5.94 -19.26
CA ASN A 2 16.04 -7.20 -18.61
C ASN A 2 17.48 -7.23 -18.11
N THR A 3 18.32 -6.32 -18.63
CA THR A 3 19.73 -6.21 -18.26
C THR A 3 20.13 -4.75 -18.07
N GLY A 4 21.22 -4.53 -17.32
CA GLY A 4 21.82 -3.20 -17.15
C GLY A 4 22.32 -2.62 -18.47
N ASP A 5 22.82 -3.46 -19.38
CA ASP A 5 23.33 -3.04 -20.69
C ASP A 5 22.20 -2.53 -21.60
N GLU A 6 21.03 -3.19 -21.58
CA GLU A 6 19.83 -2.71 -22.28
C GLU A 6 19.41 -1.33 -21.77
N LEU A 7 19.34 -1.14 -20.46
CA LEU A 7 19.02 0.13 -19.84
C LEU A 7 20.05 1.20 -20.20
N GLN A 8 21.34 0.90 -20.13
CA GLN A 8 22.42 1.83 -20.46
C GLN A 8 22.38 2.24 -21.94
N THR A 9 22.12 1.29 -22.83
CA THR A 9 21.96 1.53 -24.27
C THR A 9 20.78 2.46 -24.52
N TRP A 10 19.63 2.17 -23.88
CA TRP A 10 18.42 2.97 -24.00
C TRP A 10 18.64 4.41 -23.48
N LEU A 11 19.25 4.57 -22.29
CA LEU A 11 19.56 5.88 -21.71
C LEU A 11 20.55 6.69 -22.56
N THR A 12 21.40 6.03 -23.36
CA THR A 12 22.29 6.71 -24.30
C THR A 12 21.49 7.31 -25.46
N GLN A 13 20.42 6.64 -25.88
CA GLN A 13 19.51 7.12 -26.94
C GLN A 13 18.47 8.12 -26.41
N HIS A 14 18.19 8.11 -25.11
CA HIS A 14 17.18 8.92 -24.43
C HIS A 14 17.78 9.67 -23.22
N PRO A 15 18.70 10.62 -23.46
CA PRO A 15 19.44 11.30 -22.38
C PRO A 15 18.53 12.12 -21.44
N GLU A 16 17.34 12.50 -21.88
CA GLU A 16 16.33 13.21 -21.08
C GLU A 16 15.85 12.40 -19.86
N TYR A 17 15.95 11.08 -19.90
CA TYR A 17 15.53 10.19 -18.79
C TYR A 17 16.68 9.79 -17.85
N ARG A 18 17.90 10.25 -18.05
CA ARG A 18 19.06 9.86 -17.19
C ARG A 18 18.86 10.20 -15.70
N ASN A 19 18.11 11.24 -15.42
CA ASN A 19 17.78 11.67 -14.06
C ASN A 19 16.34 11.31 -13.69
N GLY A 20 15.71 10.39 -14.42
CA GLY A 20 14.36 9.93 -14.14
C GLY A 20 14.28 9.04 -12.90
N ASN A 21 13.08 8.96 -12.36
CA ASN A 21 12.79 8.02 -11.29
C ASN A 21 12.81 6.58 -11.80
N VAL A 22 13.24 5.66 -10.92
CA VAL A 22 13.43 4.24 -11.27
C VAL A 22 12.41 3.39 -10.54
N GLY A 23 11.82 2.43 -11.26
CA GLY A 23 10.92 1.44 -10.71
C GLY A 23 11.26 0.03 -11.16
N ILE A 24 10.86 -0.95 -10.37
CA ILE A 24 10.96 -2.38 -10.69
C ILE A 24 9.56 -2.95 -10.83
N ASP A 25 9.29 -3.62 -11.94
CA ASP A 25 8.09 -4.45 -12.14
C ASP A 25 8.32 -5.82 -11.49
N LEU A 26 7.80 -6.00 -10.29
CA LEU A 26 7.98 -7.24 -9.52
C LEU A 26 7.27 -8.42 -10.18
N SER A 27 6.22 -8.19 -10.97
CA SER A 27 5.52 -9.27 -11.69
C SER A 27 6.46 -10.02 -12.65
N LYS A 28 7.45 -9.32 -13.19
CA LYS A 28 8.44 -9.83 -14.17
C LYS A 28 9.81 -10.10 -13.57
N SER A 29 9.98 -9.96 -12.28
CA SER A 29 11.25 -10.17 -11.59
C SER A 29 11.19 -11.42 -10.70
N ASN A 30 12.35 -11.88 -10.23
CA ASN A 30 12.48 -12.94 -9.23
C ASN A 30 12.64 -12.33 -7.81
N LEU A 31 11.91 -11.24 -7.55
CA LEU A 31 12.00 -10.48 -6.29
C LEU A 31 10.69 -10.52 -5.52
N VAL A 32 10.83 -10.46 -4.20
CA VAL A 32 9.80 -10.07 -3.26
C VAL A 32 10.36 -8.97 -2.36
N ILE A 33 9.55 -8.00 -2.01
CA ILE A 33 9.94 -6.86 -1.17
C ILE A 33 9.03 -6.82 0.04
N VAL A 34 9.63 -6.63 1.20
CA VAL A 34 8.91 -6.24 2.41
C VAL A 34 9.04 -4.73 2.54
N ASP A 35 7.94 -4.02 2.29
CA ASP A 35 7.85 -2.56 2.39
C ASP A 35 7.34 -2.19 3.78
N ILE A 36 8.11 -1.39 4.49
CA ILE A 36 7.88 -0.99 5.88
C ILE A 36 7.68 0.52 5.91
N ASP A 37 6.44 0.95 5.93
CA ASP A 37 6.04 2.35 5.94
C ASP A 37 6.32 3.03 7.29
N LYS A 38 6.78 4.29 7.24
CA LYS A 38 6.94 5.11 8.43
C LYS A 38 5.99 6.32 8.45
N HIS A 39 5.45 6.70 7.31
CA HIS A 39 4.75 7.97 7.14
C HIS A 39 3.37 8.01 7.81
N LYS A 40 2.52 6.99 7.61
CA LYS A 40 1.14 6.94 8.13
C LYS A 40 1.00 6.04 9.35
N HIS A 41 1.81 5.02 9.41
CA HIS A 41 1.83 4.00 10.46
C HIS A 41 3.28 3.73 10.82
N ASN A 42 3.55 3.35 12.06
CA ASN A 42 4.89 2.95 12.45
C ASN A 42 5.11 1.48 12.09
N GLY A 43 5.32 1.18 10.80
CA GLY A 43 5.56 -0.17 10.30
C GLY A 43 6.75 -0.84 10.96
N LEU A 44 7.79 -0.08 11.33
CA LEU A 44 8.93 -0.62 12.09
C LEU A 44 8.49 -1.18 13.45
N LYS A 45 7.57 -0.51 14.14
CA LYS A 45 7.01 -1.00 15.40
C LYS A 45 6.15 -2.25 15.17
N SER A 46 5.37 -2.26 14.10
CA SER A 46 4.48 -3.38 13.75
C SER A 46 5.26 -4.63 13.39
N ILE A 47 6.28 -4.50 12.52
CA ILE A 47 7.11 -5.65 12.13
C ILE A 47 7.95 -6.17 13.31
N GLY A 48 8.47 -5.29 14.15
CA GLY A 48 9.19 -5.68 15.37
C GLY A 48 8.32 -6.46 16.36
N ALA A 49 7.06 -6.03 16.53
CA ALA A 49 6.09 -6.77 17.36
C ALA A 49 5.75 -8.14 16.75
N TRP A 50 5.58 -8.19 15.40
CA TRP A 50 5.33 -9.44 14.69
C TRP A 50 6.51 -10.41 14.81
N PHE A 51 7.75 -9.93 14.64
CA PHE A 51 8.96 -10.74 14.81
C PHE A 51 9.04 -11.35 16.21
N LYS A 52 8.80 -10.53 17.24
CA LYS A 52 8.77 -11.00 18.62
C LYS A 52 7.71 -12.09 18.86
N ALA A 53 6.53 -11.95 18.25
CA ALA A 53 5.44 -12.90 18.40
C ALA A 53 5.68 -14.23 17.66
N HIS A 54 6.55 -14.23 16.63
CA HIS A 54 6.85 -15.39 15.79
C HIS A 54 8.28 -15.92 15.95
N ASP A 55 8.99 -15.45 16.99
CA ASP A 55 10.38 -15.87 17.32
C ASP A 55 11.36 -15.65 16.14
N VAL A 56 11.16 -14.55 15.40
CA VAL A 56 12.05 -14.14 14.30
C VAL A 56 13.06 -13.12 14.82
N ASN A 57 14.36 -13.34 14.54
CA ASN A 57 15.39 -12.37 14.87
C ASN A 57 15.22 -11.09 14.02
N PRO A 58 15.01 -9.89 14.62
CA PRO A 58 14.83 -8.65 13.88
C PRO A 58 16.02 -8.26 13.01
N GLU A 59 17.22 -8.72 13.31
CA GLU A 59 18.44 -8.42 12.56
C GLU A 59 18.41 -9.01 11.14
N THR A 60 17.59 -10.06 10.91
CA THR A 60 17.48 -10.70 9.59
C THR A 60 17.02 -9.78 8.48
N ILE A 61 16.39 -8.64 8.80
CA ILE A 61 16.06 -7.60 7.79
C ILE A 61 17.35 -6.96 7.24
N GLN A 62 18.39 -6.82 8.06
CA GLN A 62 19.64 -6.18 7.67
C GLN A 62 20.60 -7.13 6.93
N ASP A 63 20.31 -8.43 6.92
CA ASP A 63 21.14 -9.43 6.23
C ASP A 63 20.96 -9.36 4.70
N THR A 64 19.93 -8.68 4.20
CA THR A 64 19.66 -8.53 2.79
C THR A 64 19.87 -7.10 2.30
N TYR A 65 19.68 -6.86 0.98
CA TYR A 65 19.64 -5.50 0.46
C TYR A 65 18.44 -4.74 1.00
N VAL A 66 18.72 -3.61 1.64
CA VAL A 66 17.72 -2.69 2.19
C VAL A 66 17.95 -1.30 1.65
N GLU A 67 16.89 -0.63 1.25
CA GLU A 67 16.91 0.80 0.95
C GLU A 67 15.96 1.57 1.87
N ARG A 68 16.30 2.82 2.12
CA ARG A 68 15.42 3.77 2.79
C ARG A 68 14.62 4.52 1.75
N THR A 69 13.31 4.59 1.94
CA THR A 69 12.40 5.35 1.07
C THR A 69 12.49 6.86 1.33
N ALA A 70 12.00 7.68 0.39
CA ALA A 70 11.91 9.13 0.54
C ALA A 70 11.14 9.56 1.80
N THR A 71 10.12 8.80 2.19
CA THR A 71 9.30 9.05 3.39
C THR A 71 9.91 8.49 4.67
N GLY A 72 11.10 7.90 4.59
CA GLY A 72 11.84 7.35 5.73
C GLY A 72 11.43 5.93 6.14
N GLY A 73 10.60 5.25 5.34
CA GLY A 73 10.34 3.82 5.42
C GLY A 73 11.52 2.98 4.93
N LEU A 74 11.34 1.68 4.85
CA LEU A 74 12.36 0.72 4.38
C LEU A 74 11.75 -0.25 3.36
N HIS A 75 12.51 -0.54 2.31
CA HIS A 75 12.28 -1.69 1.42
C HIS A 75 13.35 -2.74 1.67
N ALA A 76 12.99 -3.92 2.13
CA ALA A 76 13.88 -5.08 2.24
C ALA A 76 13.65 -6.02 1.05
N PHE A 77 14.69 -6.25 0.25
CA PHE A 77 14.62 -7.00 -1.01
C PHE A 77 15.09 -8.44 -0.80
N TYR A 78 14.34 -9.37 -1.35
CA TYR A 78 14.71 -10.78 -1.31
C TYR A 78 14.53 -11.42 -2.69
N LEU A 79 15.41 -12.37 -3.01
CA LEU A 79 15.26 -13.27 -4.15
C LEU A 79 14.30 -14.41 -3.79
N ILE A 80 13.44 -14.78 -4.72
CA ILE A 80 12.59 -15.96 -4.56
C ILE A 80 13.48 -17.20 -4.73
N PRO A 81 13.50 -18.13 -3.73
CA PRO A 81 14.29 -19.35 -3.84
C PRO A 81 13.88 -20.20 -5.03
N ASN A 82 14.85 -20.82 -5.71
CA ASN A 82 14.60 -21.70 -6.84
C ASN A 82 13.61 -22.81 -6.46
N GLY A 83 12.57 -22.98 -7.27
CA GLY A 83 11.55 -23.99 -7.07
C GLY A 83 10.46 -23.61 -6.05
N LYS A 84 10.51 -22.42 -5.47
CA LYS A 84 9.41 -21.87 -4.66
C LYS A 84 8.54 -20.92 -5.49
N ASP A 85 7.25 -20.93 -5.22
CA ASP A 85 6.33 -19.92 -5.74
C ASP A 85 6.57 -18.55 -5.09
N LYS A 86 6.19 -17.49 -5.79
CA LYS A 86 6.19 -16.15 -5.20
C LYS A 86 5.28 -16.09 -3.96
N PRO A 87 5.69 -15.40 -2.88
CA PRO A 87 4.78 -15.06 -1.81
C PRO A 87 3.59 -14.26 -2.34
N LYS A 88 2.45 -14.33 -1.66
CA LYS A 88 1.28 -13.51 -2.03
C LYS A 88 1.63 -12.03 -1.97
N ASN A 89 1.14 -11.27 -2.96
CA ASN A 89 1.17 -9.81 -2.92
C ASN A 89 0.08 -9.32 -1.95
N VAL A 90 0.48 -8.78 -0.81
CA VAL A 90 -0.44 -8.37 0.26
C VAL A 90 -0.10 -6.96 0.72
N ILE A 91 -1.06 -6.05 0.58
CA ILE A 91 -0.97 -4.69 1.09
C ILE A 91 -1.48 -4.65 2.53
N ASN A 92 -0.75 -3.97 3.40
CA ASN A 92 -1.08 -3.80 4.82
C ASN A 92 -1.34 -5.14 5.52
N VAL A 93 -0.44 -6.10 5.29
CA VAL A 93 -0.50 -7.44 5.91
C VAL A 93 -0.50 -7.34 7.44
N ILE A 94 0.26 -6.42 7.96
CA ILE A 94 0.15 -5.81 9.30
C ILE A 94 0.28 -4.30 9.14
N ASN A 95 -0.14 -3.55 10.14
CA ASN A 95 -0.25 -2.09 10.05
C ASN A 95 1.07 -1.42 9.60
N GLY A 96 1.08 -0.83 8.42
CA GLY A 96 2.23 -0.16 7.82
C GLY A 96 3.30 -1.11 7.26
N VAL A 97 2.95 -2.37 6.94
CA VAL A 97 3.86 -3.32 6.29
C VAL A 97 3.15 -4.03 5.15
N ASP A 98 3.78 -4.00 3.98
CA ASP A 98 3.32 -4.67 2.77
C ASP A 98 4.29 -5.81 2.40
N VAL A 99 3.78 -6.86 1.78
CA VAL A 99 4.60 -7.86 1.07
C VAL A 99 4.29 -7.75 -0.41
N LEU A 100 5.24 -7.27 -1.18
CA LEU A 100 5.08 -6.94 -2.60
C LEU A 100 5.82 -7.95 -3.48
N SER A 101 5.09 -8.59 -4.39
CA SER A 101 5.64 -9.60 -5.31
C SER A 101 5.06 -9.50 -6.73
N ASP A 102 3.96 -8.78 -6.93
CA ASP A 102 3.22 -8.70 -8.19
C ASP A 102 2.70 -7.26 -8.43
N THR A 103 3.61 -6.29 -8.35
CA THR A 103 3.31 -4.87 -8.57
C THR A 103 4.58 -4.14 -9.02
N ALA A 104 4.43 -2.91 -9.49
CA ALA A 104 5.57 -2.02 -9.69
C ALA A 104 5.89 -1.26 -8.41
N ILE A 105 7.18 -1.11 -8.11
CA ILE A 105 7.66 -0.37 -6.95
C ILE A 105 8.76 0.60 -7.33
N THR A 106 8.75 1.78 -6.72
CA THR A 106 9.79 2.79 -6.86
C THR A 106 11.00 2.41 -6.00
N VAL A 107 12.20 2.57 -6.55
CA VAL A 107 13.47 2.17 -5.90
C VAL A 107 14.54 3.25 -6.01
N ALA A 108 15.65 3.08 -5.27
CA ALA A 108 16.82 3.94 -5.41
C ALA A 108 17.37 3.91 -6.85
N PRO A 109 17.87 5.04 -7.39
CA PRO A 109 18.14 6.34 -6.73
C PRO A 109 17.02 7.38 -6.90
N THR A 110 15.78 6.98 -6.98
CA THR A 110 14.63 7.88 -7.16
C THR A 110 14.60 9.02 -6.13
N VAL A 111 14.17 10.20 -6.56
CA VAL A 111 13.97 11.38 -5.71
C VAL A 111 12.50 11.80 -5.79
N ILE A 112 11.85 11.94 -4.63
CA ILE A 112 10.47 12.43 -4.50
C ILE A 112 10.48 13.57 -3.47
N ASP A 113 9.94 14.72 -3.82
CA ASP A 113 9.85 15.92 -2.96
C ASP A 113 11.22 16.31 -2.33
N ASN A 114 12.30 16.25 -3.13
CA ASN A 114 13.69 16.48 -2.74
C ASN A 114 14.28 15.45 -1.77
N GLU A 115 13.57 14.39 -1.44
CA GLU A 115 14.05 13.27 -0.64
C GLU A 115 14.38 12.06 -1.54
N ALA A 116 15.58 11.49 -1.35
CA ALA A 116 16.06 10.40 -2.19
C ALA A 116 15.85 9.04 -1.51
N TYR A 117 15.48 8.04 -2.33
CA TYR A 117 15.66 6.65 -1.98
C TYR A 117 17.16 6.33 -1.91
N ARG A 118 17.61 5.67 -0.87
CA ARG A 118 19.04 5.41 -0.63
C ARG A 118 19.26 3.99 -0.13
N ALA A 119 20.26 3.31 -0.72
CA ALA A 119 20.74 2.06 -0.19
C ALA A 119 21.23 2.21 1.26
N VAL A 120 20.80 1.31 2.13
CA VAL A 120 21.24 1.18 3.54
C VAL A 120 22.30 0.08 3.63
N THR A 121 22.09 -1.03 2.91
CA THR A 121 23.05 -2.13 2.78
C THR A 121 23.54 -2.24 1.33
N PRO A 122 24.70 -2.85 1.06
CA PRO A 122 25.17 -3.06 -0.30
C PRO A 122 24.23 -3.96 -1.11
N PHE A 123 24.08 -3.68 -2.41
CA PHE A 123 23.21 -4.46 -3.30
C PHE A 123 23.59 -5.95 -3.35
N GLU A 124 24.89 -6.25 -3.23
CA GLU A 124 25.45 -7.59 -3.25
C GLU A 124 25.00 -8.44 -2.05
N THR A 125 24.43 -7.83 -1.02
CA THR A 125 23.91 -8.55 0.16
C THR A 125 22.55 -9.17 -0.04
N ILE A 126 21.90 -8.98 -1.20
CA ILE A 126 20.56 -9.51 -1.45
C ILE A 126 20.50 -11.02 -1.20
N GLN A 127 19.62 -11.44 -0.28
CA GLN A 127 19.47 -12.81 0.15
C GLN A 127 18.24 -13.48 -0.46
N GLN A 128 18.17 -14.81 -0.37
CA GLN A 128 16.94 -15.54 -0.66
C GLN A 128 15.90 -15.24 0.42
N ALA A 129 14.63 -15.18 0.00
CA ALA A 129 13.52 -14.92 0.90
C ALA A 129 13.44 -16.01 1.99
N PRO A 130 13.65 -15.64 3.26
CA PRO A 130 13.53 -16.56 4.37
C PRO A 130 12.08 -16.95 4.61
N GLU A 131 11.86 -18.02 5.34
CA GLU A 131 10.52 -18.57 5.59
C GLU A 131 9.57 -17.57 6.25
N TRP A 132 10.09 -16.66 7.10
CA TRP A 132 9.26 -15.64 7.74
C TRP A 132 8.59 -14.67 6.74
N VAL A 133 9.18 -14.42 5.55
CA VAL A 133 8.55 -13.59 4.50
C VAL A 133 7.28 -14.28 4.00
N TYR A 134 7.32 -15.59 3.79
CA TYR A 134 6.14 -16.39 3.40
C TYR A 134 5.10 -16.46 4.51
N GLN A 135 5.55 -16.62 5.75
CA GLN A 135 4.66 -16.61 6.93
C GLN A 135 3.97 -15.27 7.07
N LEU A 136 4.71 -14.16 6.90
CA LEU A 136 4.15 -12.81 6.91
C LEU A 136 3.14 -12.62 5.78
N ALA A 137 3.46 -13.01 4.53
CA ALA A 137 2.56 -12.91 3.40
C ALA A 137 1.26 -13.72 3.56
N ASN A 138 1.29 -14.79 4.35
CA ASN A 138 0.13 -15.61 4.69
C ASN A 138 -0.48 -15.26 6.05
N TYR A 139 0.09 -14.28 6.77
CA TYR A 139 -0.36 -13.91 8.09
C TYR A 139 -1.78 -13.34 8.02
N GLN A 140 -2.67 -13.98 8.75
CA GLN A 140 -3.99 -13.44 9.05
C GLN A 140 -3.97 -13.03 10.52
N ALA A 141 -4.00 -11.73 10.79
CA ALA A 141 -4.17 -11.26 12.15
C ALA A 141 -5.38 -11.99 12.76
N SER A 142 -5.15 -12.70 13.87
CA SER A 142 -6.22 -13.38 14.57
C SER A 142 -7.15 -12.35 15.18
N THR A 143 -8.03 -11.78 14.37
CA THR A 143 -9.20 -11.10 14.86
C THR A 143 -10.22 -12.18 15.17
N ASN A 144 -10.39 -12.47 16.47
CA ASN A 144 -11.55 -13.17 16.96
C ASN A 144 -12.80 -12.34 16.59
N THR A 145 -13.24 -12.51 15.36
CA THR A 145 -14.63 -12.23 14.92
C THR A 145 -14.79 -12.86 13.54
N GLN A 146 -15.61 -13.90 13.49
CA GLN A 146 -16.16 -14.41 12.24
C GLN A 146 -16.86 -13.27 11.50
N SER A 147 -16.22 -12.76 10.46
CA SER A 147 -16.92 -12.14 9.34
C SER A 147 -15.95 -12.07 8.15
N ASN A 148 -16.42 -12.52 6.98
CA ASN A 148 -15.86 -12.28 5.66
C ASN A 148 -15.85 -10.76 5.36
N GLN A 149 -15.07 -9.97 6.12
CA GLN A 149 -14.92 -8.55 5.85
C GLN A 149 -13.56 -8.31 5.21
N ARG A 150 -13.57 -7.89 3.95
CA ARG A 150 -12.47 -7.19 3.31
C ARG A 150 -11.99 -6.12 4.29
N THR A 151 -10.73 -6.18 4.71
CA THR A 151 -10.12 -5.18 5.59
C THR A 151 -10.29 -3.80 4.96
N THR A 152 -11.20 -3.03 5.50
CA THR A 152 -11.39 -1.64 5.10
C THR A 152 -10.21 -0.85 5.69
N ARG A 153 -9.56 -0.02 4.87
CA ARG A 153 -8.39 0.81 5.26
C ARG A 153 -8.63 1.65 6.53
N TYR A 154 -9.88 1.96 6.82
CA TYR A 154 -10.31 2.73 7.99
C TYR A 154 -11.36 1.97 8.77
N SER A 155 -11.26 1.97 10.09
CA SER A 155 -12.28 1.46 11.01
C SER A 155 -13.53 2.35 11.00
N ASN A 156 -14.63 1.85 11.56
CA ASN A 156 -15.84 2.66 11.69
C ASN A 156 -15.63 3.89 12.59
N ILE A 157 -14.80 3.75 13.64
CA ILE A 157 -14.46 4.87 14.54
C ILE A 157 -13.70 5.95 13.76
N GLU A 158 -12.69 5.57 12.95
CA GLU A 158 -11.93 6.52 12.14
C GLU A 158 -12.84 7.25 11.14
N ARG A 159 -13.81 6.57 10.52
CA ARG A 159 -14.78 7.23 9.62
C ARG A 159 -15.66 8.25 10.33
N TRP A 160 -16.10 7.96 11.53
CA TRP A 160 -16.85 8.93 12.33
C TRP A 160 -15.99 10.10 12.82
N LEU A 161 -14.70 9.88 13.06
CA LEU A 161 -13.74 10.95 13.32
C LEU A 161 -13.54 11.84 12.09
N MET A 162 -13.55 11.30 10.87
CA MET A 162 -13.54 12.09 9.63
C MET A 162 -14.77 13.01 9.58
N VAL A 163 -15.98 12.48 9.83
CA VAL A 163 -17.21 13.28 9.84
C VAL A 163 -17.14 14.41 10.87
N LYS A 164 -16.48 14.19 12.00
CA LYS A 164 -16.29 15.19 13.05
C LYS A 164 -15.26 16.25 12.69
N ASN A 165 -14.11 15.84 12.14
CA ASN A 165 -12.90 16.68 12.05
C ASN A 165 -12.55 17.12 10.62
N GLY A 166 -13.20 16.57 9.58
CA GLY A 166 -12.80 16.72 8.18
C GLY A 166 -11.80 15.64 7.73
N PHE A 167 -11.34 15.77 6.49
CA PHE A 167 -10.36 14.88 5.88
C PHE A 167 -8.93 15.40 6.08
N ASP A 168 -7.99 14.49 6.33
CA ASP A 168 -6.59 14.81 6.54
C ASP A 168 -5.89 15.16 5.24
N GLU A 169 -5.03 16.16 5.24
CA GLU A 169 -4.22 16.53 4.08
C GLU A 169 -3.38 15.34 3.60
N GLY A 170 -3.30 15.15 2.28
CA GLY A 170 -2.64 14.00 1.66
C GLY A 170 -3.44 12.69 1.68
N GLN A 171 -4.55 12.60 2.42
CA GLN A 171 -5.41 11.41 2.48
C GLN A 171 -6.87 11.66 2.06
N ARG A 172 -7.20 12.90 1.75
CA ARG A 172 -8.57 13.37 1.53
C ARG A 172 -9.38 12.49 0.57
N ASN A 173 -8.83 12.15 -0.60
CA ASN A 173 -9.50 11.31 -1.60
C ASN A 173 -9.76 9.88 -1.09
N ASP A 174 -8.78 9.29 -0.43
CA ASP A 174 -8.90 7.94 0.13
C ASP A 174 -9.90 7.89 1.29
N GLN A 175 -9.89 8.92 2.14
CA GLN A 175 -10.82 9.06 3.26
C GLN A 175 -12.25 9.31 2.75
N ALA A 176 -12.43 10.20 1.77
CA ALA A 176 -13.72 10.45 1.14
C ALA A 176 -14.26 9.18 0.44
N MET A 177 -13.41 8.46 -0.30
CA MET A 177 -13.76 7.18 -0.92
C MET A 177 -14.19 6.14 0.12
N SER A 178 -13.45 6.04 1.23
CA SER A 178 -13.75 5.07 2.29
C SER A 178 -15.03 5.41 3.04
N LEU A 179 -15.26 6.70 3.35
CA LEU A 179 -16.49 7.15 4.02
C LEU A 179 -17.71 6.94 3.11
N ALA A 180 -17.62 7.35 1.84
CA ALA A 180 -18.68 7.13 0.86
C ALA A 180 -19.06 5.65 0.73
N GLY A 181 -18.04 4.78 0.53
CA GLY A 181 -18.26 3.35 0.41
C GLY A 181 -18.87 2.73 1.66
N TYR A 182 -18.49 3.18 2.85
CA TYR A 182 -19.09 2.73 4.11
C TYR A 182 -20.56 3.14 4.23
N LEU A 183 -20.87 4.41 4.03
CA LEU A 183 -22.23 4.94 4.14
C LEU A 183 -23.18 4.22 3.17
N LEU A 184 -22.78 4.05 1.91
CA LEU A 184 -23.54 3.31 0.91
C LEU A 184 -23.71 1.83 1.29
N THR A 185 -22.71 1.20 1.91
CA THR A 185 -22.78 -0.22 2.34
C THR A 185 -23.79 -0.43 3.47
N ILE A 186 -23.95 0.55 4.37
CA ILE A 186 -24.96 0.52 5.45
C ILE A 186 -26.30 1.15 5.05
N ASP A 187 -26.57 1.22 3.74
CA ASP A 187 -27.83 1.68 3.15
C ASP A 187 -28.20 3.15 3.40
N VAL A 188 -27.22 4.02 3.67
CA VAL A 188 -27.44 5.47 3.56
C VAL A 188 -27.71 5.79 2.09
N ASP A 189 -28.76 6.53 1.82
CA ASP A 189 -29.14 6.85 0.45
C ASP A 189 -28.07 7.70 -0.26
N PRO A 190 -28.02 7.66 -1.60
CA PRO A 190 -26.98 8.31 -2.37
C PRO A 190 -26.86 9.82 -2.14
N GLN A 191 -27.98 10.54 -1.97
CA GLN A 191 -27.96 11.98 -1.77
C GLN A 191 -27.45 12.34 -0.38
N SER A 192 -27.97 11.70 0.66
CA SER A 192 -27.49 11.88 2.04
C SER A 192 -26.00 11.51 2.18
N THR A 193 -25.54 10.49 1.45
CA THR A 193 -24.12 10.15 1.42
C THR A 193 -23.27 11.30 0.86
N LEU A 194 -23.71 11.91 -0.23
CA LEU A 194 -23.02 13.06 -0.83
C LEU A 194 -23.02 14.25 0.12
N ASP A 195 -24.17 14.57 0.72
CA ASP A 195 -24.32 15.68 1.66
C ASP A 195 -23.38 15.53 2.87
N ILE A 196 -23.25 14.30 3.42
CA ILE A 196 -22.31 14.00 4.51
C ILE A 196 -20.86 14.19 4.06
N LEU A 197 -20.51 13.80 2.82
CA LEU A 197 -19.16 14.01 2.30
C LEU A 197 -18.83 15.49 2.12
N GLU A 198 -19.77 16.29 1.60
CA GLU A 198 -19.61 17.74 1.44
C GLU A 198 -19.43 18.42 2.81
N MET A 199 -20.31 18.13 3.77
CA MET A 199 -20.18 18.62 5.14
C MET A 199 -18.87 18.22 5.81
N THR A 200 -18.37 17.01 5.54
CA THR A 200 -17.10 16.52 6.05
C THR A 200 -15.92 17.24 5.40
N ASN A 201 -16.00 17.42 4.08
CA ASN A 201 -14.97 18.12 3.31
C ASN A 201 -14.82 19.59 3.74
N ASP A 202 -15.92 20.26 4.01
CA ASP A 202 -15.93 21.67 4.46
C ASP A 202 -15.22 21.89 5.81
N LYS A 203 -15.12 20.83 6.63
CA LYS A 203 -14.39 20.86 7.91
C LYS A 203 -12.89 20.61 7.75
N SER A 204 -12.44 20.19 6.57
CA SER A 204 -11.03 19.92 6.30
C SER A 204 -10.22 21.22 6.29
N ILE A 205 -8.99 21.20 6.82
CA ILE A 205 -8.10 22.38 6.80
C ILE A 205 -7.83 22.84 5.36
N VAL A 206 -7.67 21.89 4.43
CA VAL A 206 -7.56 22.14 3.00
C VAL A 206 -8.59 21.25 2.30
N PRO A 207 -9.80 21.75 1.98
CA PRO A 207 -10.84 20.93 1.36
C PRO A 207 -10.47 20.46 -0.04
N LEU A 208 -11.01 19.32 -0.47
CA LEU A 208 -11.05 18.94 -1.88
C LEU A 208 -11.91 19.93 -2.66
N SER A 209 -11.59 20.17 -3.92
CA SER A 209 -12.50 20.88 -4.81
C SER A 209 -13.81 20.09 -4.99
N HIS A 210 -14.90 20.79 -5.28
CA HIS A 210 -16.21 20.18 -5.52
C HIS A 210 -16.13 19.11 -6.63
N GLU A 211 -15.42 19.40 -7.73
CA GLU A 211 -15.23 18.43 -8.82
C GLU A 211 -14.50 17.16 -8.37
N GLU A 212 -13.46 17.29 -7.54
CA GLU A 212 -12.66 16.20 -7.06
C GLU A 212 -13.44 15.33 -6.08
N LEU A 213 -14.18 15.94 -5.15
CA LEU A 213 -15.05 15.25 -4.21
C LEU A 213 -16.15 14.47 -4.95
N HIS A 214 -16.83 15.11 -5.90
CA HIS A 214 -17.88 14.47 -6.70
C HIS A 214 -17.37 13.33 -7.57
N ARG A 215 -16.17 13.45 -8.15
CA ARG A 215 -15.52 12.35 -8.89
C ARG A 215 -15.24 11.16 -7.98
N THR A 216 -14.73 11.43 -6.78
CA THR A 216 -14.46 10.40 -5.76
C THR A 216 -15.75 9.71 -5.33
N TYR A 217 -16.78 10.47 -5.02
CA TYR A 217 -18.12 9.96 -4.70
C TYR A 217 -18.70 9.08 -5.81
N LYS A 218 -18.70 9.54 -7.08
CA LYS A 218 -19.19 8.76 -8.23
C LYS A 218 -18.47 7.43 -8.38
N SER A 219 -17.18 7.40 -8.11
CA SER A 219 -16.37 6.18 -8.14
C SER A 219 -16.78 5.20 -7.04
N ALA A 220 -17.01 5.67 -5.81
CA ALA A 220 -17.51 4.87 -4.70
C ALA A 220 -18.91 4.31 -4.99
N TYR A 221 -19.81 5.16 -5.48
CA TYR A 221 -21.18 4.79 -5.83
C TYR A 221 -21.21 3.69 -6.92
N LYS A 222 -20.49 3.89 -8.02
CA LYS A 222 -20.40 2.91 -9.11
C LYS A 222 -19.88 1.56 -8.62
N ARG A 223 -18.86 1.58 -7.73
CA ARG A 223 -18.29 0.36 -7.15
C ARG A 223 -19.31 -0.40 -6.30
N GLU A 224 -20.04 0.29 -5.42
CA GLU A 224 -21.05 -0.33 -4.55
C GLU A 224 -22.26 -0.81 -5.34
N TYR A 225 -22.74 -0.04 -6.32
CA TYR A 225 -23.80 -0.44 -7.22
C TYR A 225 -23.46 -1.74 -7.98
N ASN A 226 -22.28 -1.80 -8.59
CA ASN A 226 -21.84 -3.01 -9.32
C ASN A 226 -21.72 -4.24 -8.39
N LYS A 227 -21.33 -4.04 -7.14
CA LYS A 227 -21.26 -5.10 -6.14
C LYS A 227 -22.66 -5.63 -5.83
N ARG A 228 -23.64 -4.76 -5.61
CA ARG A 228 -25.05 -5.14 -5.34
C ARG A 228 -25.68 -5.87 -6.53
N VAL A 229 -25.43 -5.41 -7.75
CA VAL A 229 -25.92 -6.08 -8.97
C VAL A 229 -25.37 -7.51 -9.05
N ARG A 230 -24.08 -7.70 -8.79
CA ARG A 230 -23.48 -9.05 -8.78
C ARG A 230 -24.08 -9.95 -7.68
N MET A 231 -24.26 -9.42 -6.46
CA MET A 231 -24.86 -10.20 -5.36
C MET A 231 -26.28 -10.65 -5.69
N ASN A 232 -27.08 -9.81 -6.36
CA ASN A 232 -28.44 -10.16 -6.79
C ASN A 232 -28.47 -11.15 -7.95
N GLN A 233 -27.43 -11.22 -8.79
CA GLN A 233 -27.33 -12.18 -9.90
C GLN A 233 -26.88 -13.58 -9.45
N TYR A 234 -26.08 -13.68 -8.38
CA TYR A 234 -25.53 -14.95 -7.89
C TYR A 234 -26.16 -15.44 -6.58
N GLY A 235 -27.16 -14.73 -6.07
CA GLY A 235 -27.87 -15.02 -4.80
C GLY A 235 -29.21 -15.75 -4.99
N ARG A 236 -29.32 -16.57 -6.06
CA ARG A 236 -30.46 -17.50 -6.26
C ARG A 236 -29.99 -18.92 -6.25
#